data_39cd1aec2b1481976b64fda6bdaaa7d4
#
_entry.id   39cd1aec2b1481976b64fda6bdaaa7d4
#
_cell.length_a   1.000
_cell.length_b   1.000
_cell.length_c   1.000
_cell.angle_alpha   90.00
_cell.angle_beta   90.00
_cell.angle_gamma   90.00
#
_symmetry.space_group_name_H-M   'P 1'
#
loop_
_entity.id
_entity.type
_entity.pdbx_description
1 polymer ?
#
loop_
_entity_poly.entity_id
_entity_poly.type
_entity_poly.pdbx_seq_one_letter_code
_entity_poly.pdbx_strand_id
1 'polypeptide(L)'
;MKSDRQTDRRALTVLTSSTFSFTVCFAVWMMFAVLGIPVKKMLGLNETQFGLLAAMPVLSGSLVRVPLGIWTDRFGGRIVFFGVMISTVIPVWLIGYATAYWQFLVLGLLLGLAGGCFAVGTPYVARWFPQERRGLAMGIFGAGNSGSAVTKFVAPAIIAAWGWQALPRVFAVAMLATALLFWCFSYTNPAHNVPNTTSFAAQLRVLKDRRVWRYCQYYSVVFGGYVGLALWMTKYYVGQYGFDLGAAALLAACFSLPGGVLRALGGWVSDRHGAYKVTWWVMWVCWVCFFLLSYPPTTMQVQTVDGTVAIDLALSPWVFTALLFVAGTAMAIGKASVFKFIGDEFPDNIGAVSGVVGLAGGLGGFVLPILFGALLDLTGVRSSAFMLLYGTVCVSLVWMHYSFRPQGAAPAPAATVAKAA
;
A
#
# COMPACT_ATOMS: atom_id res chain seq x y z
N MET A 1 5.15 -33.62 21.74
CA MET A 1 6.37 -33.40 20.91
C MET A 1 6.19 -33.68 19.42
N LYS A 2 5.70 -34.85 18.94
CA LYS A 2 5.50 -35.07 17.48
C LYS A 2 4.36 -34.21 16.90
N SER A 3 3.25 -34.04 17.62
CA SER A 3 2.10 -33.21 17.24
C SER A 3 2.47 -31.72 17.09
N ASP A 4 3.26 -31.19 18.01
CA ASP A 4 3.66 -29.78 17.99
C ASP A 4 4.58 -29.46 16.79
N ARG A 5 5.54 -30.32 16.51
CA ARG A 5 6.44 -30.15 15.35
C ARG A 5 5.68 -30.21 14.00
N GLN A 6 4.62 -31.00 13.91
CA GLN A 6 3.82 -31.10 12.70
C GLN A 6 2.94 -29.85 12.53
N THR A 7 2.40 -29.31 13.60
CA THR A 7 1.63 -28.05 13.61
C THR A 7 2.54 -26.88 13.23
N ASP A 8 3.74 -26.80 13.78
CA ASP A 8 4.72 -25.76 13.44
C ASP A 8 5.11 -25.80 11.94
N ARG A 9 5.35 -26.99 11.38
CA ARG A 9 5.64 -27.15 9.93
C ARG A 9 4.48 -26.69 9.07
N ARG A 10 3.24 -27.04 9.40
CA ARG A 10 2.05 -26.57 8.67
C ARG A 10 1.88 -25.05 8.77
N ALA A 11 2.10 -24.45 9.94
CA ALA A 11 2.06 -23.01 10.12
C ALA A 11 3.08 -22.27 9.24
N LEU A 12 4.33 -22.78 9.18
CA LEU A 12 5.36 -22.23 8.30
C LEU A 12 5.00 -22.40 6.82
N THR A 13 4.46 -23.54 6.42
CA THR A 13 4.03 -23.78 5.02
C THR A 13 2.88 -22.85 4.65
N VAL A 14 1.92 -22.63 5.54
CA VAL A 14 0.84 -21.66 5.33
C VAL A 14 1.38 -20.23 5.22
N LEU A 15 2.32 -19.85 6.08
CA LEU A 15 2.92 -18.52 6.03
C LEU A 15 3.65 -18.30 4.69
N THR A 16 4.52 -19.24 4.28
CA THR A 16 5.30 -19.09 3.05
C THR A 16 4.43 -19.11 1.81
N SER A 17 3.47 -20.06 1.70
CA SER A 17 2.55 -20.13 0.58
C SER A 17 1.64 -18.89 0.50
N SER A 18 1.14 -18.41 1.64
CA SER A 18 0.32 -17.19 1.68
C SER A 18 1.11 -15.93 1.33
N THR A 19 2.37 -15.82 1.80
CA THR A 19 3.24 -14.68 1.48
C THR A 19 3.57 -14.65 -0.01
N PHE A 20 3.93 -15.80 -0.58
CA PHE A 20 4.19 -15.92 -2.01
C PHE A 20 2.94 -15.57 -2.83
N SER A 21 1.79 -16.13 -2.48
CA SER A 21 0.52 -15.85 -3.16
C SER A 21 0.13 -14.37 -3.05
N PHE A 22 0.33 -13.76 -1.89
CA PHE A 22 0.07 -12.33 -1.72
C PHE A 22 1.05 -11.49 -2.55
N THR A 23 2.31 -11.89 -2.68
CA THR A 23 3.29 -11.20 -3.54
C THR A 23 2.83 -11.21 -5.00
N VAL A 24 2.37 -12.35 -5.51
CA VAL A 24 1.86 -12.47 -6.89
C VAL A 24 0.56 -11.67 -7.06
N CYS A 25 -0.38 -11.78 -6.13
CA CYS A 25 -1.61 -10.98 -6.14
C CYS A 25 -1.31 -9.48 -6.18
N PHE A 26 -0.34 -9.04 -5.37
CA PHE A 26 0.05 -7.63 -5.33
C PHE A 26 0.78 -7.19 -6.60
N ALA A 27 1.58 -8.07 -7.21
CA ALA A 27 2.21 -7.82 -8.51
C ALA A 27 1.16 -7.64 -9.61
N VAL A 28 0.19 -8.53 -9.69
CA VAL A 28 -0.94 -8.42 -10.64
C VAL A 28 -1.75 -7.17 -10.40
N TRP A 29 -2.05 -6.85 -9.14
CA TRP A 29 -2.80 -5.67 -8.74
C TRP A 29 -2.14 -4.36 -9.16
N MET A 30 -0.80 -4.32 -9.17
CA MET A 30 0.00 -3.15 -9.54
C MET A 30 0.42 -3.15 -11.01
N MET A 31 -0.11 -4.05 -11.85
CA MET A 31 0.30 -4.25 -13.24
C MET A 31 0.16 -2.96 -14.07
N PHE A 32 -0.87 -2.15 -13.86
CA PHE A 32 -1.08 -0.91 -14.58
C PHE A 32 -0.02 0.18 -14.31
N ALA A 33 0.80 0.03 -13.27
CA ALA A 33 1.96 0.91 -13.05
C ALA A 33 2.96 0.90 -14.23
N VAL A 34 3.04 -0.23 -14.95
CA VAL A 34 3.92 -0.40 -16.11
C VAL A 34 3.09 -0.55 -17.38
N LEU A 35 2.09 -1.43 -17.38
CA LEU A 35 1.20 -1.67 -18.53
C LEU A 35 0.44 -0.40 -18.97
N GLY A 36 0.09 0.46 -18.04
CA GLY A 36 -0.65 1.69 -18.34
C GLY A 36 0.11 2.64 -19.28
N ILE A 37 1.44 2.58 -19.34
CA ILE A 37 2.26 3.47 -20.18
C ILE A 37 2.06 3.19 -21.67
N PRO A 38 2.27 1.96 -22.19
CA PRO A 38 1.97 1.65 -23.59
C PRO A 38 0.47 1.78 -23.90
N VAL A 39 -0.43 1.44 -22.98
CA VAL A 39 -1.88 1.62 -23.17
C VAL A 39 -2.24 3.10 -23.32
N LYS A 40 -1.67 3.98 -22.47
CA LYS A 40 -1.83 5.43 -22.59
C LYS A 40 -1.41 5.93 -23.97
N LYS A 41 -0.24 5.47 -24.45
CA LYS A 41 0.28 5.86 -25.77
C LYS A 41 -0.61 5.35 -26.91
N MET A 42 -1.10 4.12 -26.82
CA MET A 42 -1.97 3.50 -27.83
C MET A 42 -3.31 4.22 -27.95
N LEU A 43 -3.92 4.60 -26.81
CA LEU A 43 -5.26 5.19 -26.77
C LEU A 43 -5.25 6.74 -26.75
N GLY A 44 -4.08 7.38 -26.73
CA GLY A 44 -3.98 8.85 -26.65
C GLY A 44 -4.54 9.44 -25.36
N LEU A 45 -4.43 8.73 -24.22
CA LEU A 45 -5.02 9.17 -22.96
C LEU A 45 -4.30 10.40 -22.40
N ASN A 46 -5.08 11.33 -21.82
CA ASN A 46 -4.51 12.40 -21.01
C ASN A 46 -3.99 11.87 -19.65
N GLU A 47 -3.41 12.74 -18.83
CA GLU A 47 -2.78 12.34 -17.57
C GLU A 47 -3.80 11.91 -16.52
N THR A 48 -4.95 12.56 -16.47
CA THR A 48 -6.07 12.22 -15.58
C THR A 48 -6.64 10.85 -15.93
N GLN A 49 -6.84 10.57 -17.22
CA GLN A 49 -7.32 9.26 -17.71
C GLN A 49 -6.31 8.14 -17.38
N PHE A 50 -5.02 8.41 -17.53
CA PHE A 50 -3.97 7.47 -17.09
C PHE A 50 -4.04 7.23 -15.58
N GLY A 51 -4.20 8.29 -14.79
CA GLY A 51 -4.35 8.19 -13.35
C GLY A 51 -5.54 7.31 -12.94
N LEU A 52 -6.69 7.51 -13.59
CA LEU A 52 -7.89 6.70 -13.38
C LEU A 52 -7.66 5.25 -13.79
N LEU A 53 -7.07 5.00 -14.97
CA LEU A 53 -6.72 3.68 -15.45
C LEU A 53 -5.85 2.91 -14.42
N ALA A 54 -4.78 3.55 -13.97
CA ALA A 54 -3.85 2.94 -13.02
C ALA A 54 -4.49 2.68 -11.64
N ALA A 55 -5.44 3.54 -11.23
CA ALA A 55 -6.09 3.49 -9.94
C ALA A 55 -7.30 2.53 -9.88
N MET A 56 -7.91 2.17 -11.01
CA MET A 56 -9.14 1.35 -11.02
C MET A 56 -9.04 0.04 -10.23
N PRO A 57 -7.94 -0.74 -10.31
CA PRO A 57 -7.79 -1.92 -9.47
C PRO A 57 -7.77 -1.59 -7.97
N VAL A 58 -7.30 -0.40 -7.61
CA VAL A 58 -7.19 0.00 -6.20
C VAL A 58 -8.56 0.28 -5.60
N LEU A 59 -9.48 0.82 -6.38
CA LEU A 59 -10.85 1.06 -5.94
C LEU A 59 -11.54 -0.23 -5.50
N SER A 60 -11.66 -1.19 -6.39
CA SER A 60 -12.33 -2.47 -6.07
C SER A 60 -11.56 -3.27 -5.03
N GLY A 61 -10.21 -3.32 -5.13
CA GLY A 61 -9.36 -3.97 -4.13
C GLY A 61 -9.50 -3.40 -2.72
N SER A 62 -9.90 -2.13 -2.59
CA SER A 62 -10.18 -1.50 -1.30
C SER A 62 -11.59 -1.83 -0.80
N LEU A 63 -12.59 -1.73 -1.65
CA LEU A 63 -13.99 -1.97 -1.31
C LEU A 63 -14.26 -3.44 -0.93
N VAL A 64 -13.64 -4.39 -1.65
CA VAL A 64 -13.86 -5.82 -1.41
C VAL A 64 -13.23 -6.34 -0.12
N ARG A 65 -12.34 -5.58 0.54
CA ARG A 65 -11.70 -6.01 1.80
C ARG A 65 -12.71 -6.37 2.88
N VAL A 66 -13.78 -5.61 2.98
CA VAL A 66 -14.82 -5.82 4.00
C VAL A 66 -15.58 -7.12 3.76
N PRO A 67 -16.23 -7.34 2.58
CA PRO A 67 -16.91 -8.61 2.33
C PRO A 67 -15.96 -9.81 2.34
N LEU A 68 -14.73 -9.68 1.85
CA LEU A 68 -13.75 -10.76 1.88
C LEU A 68 -13.31 -11.11 3.31
N GLY A 69 -13.21 -10.14 4.21
CA GLY A 69 -12.97 -10.37 5.64
C GLY A 69 -14.09 -11.22 6.25
N ILE A 70 -15.35 -10.85 6.00
CA ILE A 70 -16.54 -11.59 6.47
C ILE A 70 -16.55 -13.01 5.88
N TRP A 71 -16.29 -13.16 4.59
CA TRP A 71 -16.23 -14.47 3.94
C TRP A 71 -15.09 -15.33 4.48
N THR A 72 -13.96 -14.73 4.82
CA THR A 72 -12.83 -15.42 5.45
C THR A 72 -13.21 -16.00 6.80
N ASP A 73 -13.98 -15.26 7.58
CA ASP A 73 -14.49 -15.74 8.86
C ASP A 73 -15.53 -16.85 8.70
N ARG A 74 -16.36 -16.78 7.66
CA ARG A 74 -17.44 -17.75 7.42
C ARG A 74 -16.98 -19.03 6.72
N PHE A 75 -16.16 -18.91 5.67
CA PHE A 75 -15.78 -20.02 4.77
C PHE A 75 -14.34 -20.49 4.97
N GLY A 76 -13.55 -19.77 5.76
CA GLY A 76 -12.13 -20.05 5.96
C GLY A 76 -11.22 -19.39 4.95
N GLY A 77 -10.05 -18.93 5.44
CA GLY A 77 -9.10 -18.16 4.64
C GLY A 77 -8.56 -18.92 3.43
N ARG A 78 -8.37 -20.24 3.53
CA ARG A 78 -7.89 -21.07 2.43
C ARG A 78 -8.81 -21.00 1.20
N ILE A 79 -10.11 -21.22 1.41
CA ILE A 79 -11.11 -21.25 0.32
C ILE A 79 -11.27 -19.87 -0.29
N VAL A 80 -11.40 -18.84 0.56
CA VAL A 80 -11.61 -17.46 0.09
C VAL A 80 -10.38 -16.93 -0.64
N PHE A 81 -9.16 -17.20 -0.15
CA PHE A 81 -7.94 -16.77 -0.82
C PHE A 81 -7.78 -17.41 -2.21
N PHE A 82 -7.99 -18.72 -2.28
CA PHE A 82 -7.99 -19.47 -3.54
C PHE A 82 -9.05 -18.91 -4.50
N GLY A 83 -10.29 -18.72 -4.02
CA GLY A 83 -11.41 -18.20 -4.82
C GLY A 83 -11.11 -16.81 -5.41
N VAL A 84 -10.51 -15.92 -4.63
CA VAL A 84 -10.09 -14.57 -5.11
C VAL A 84 -9.02 -14.70 -6.20
N MET A 85 -8.01 -15.55 -6.02
CA MET A 85 -6.99 -15.74 -7.05
C MET A 85 -7.58 -16.28 -8.35
N ILE A 86 -8.41 -17.32 -8.29
CA ILE A 86 -9.04 -17.92 -9.48
C ILE A 86 -9.98 -16.94 -10.18
N SER A 87 -10.79 -16.18 -9.43
CA SER A 87 -11.72 -15.21 -10.01
C SER A 87 -11.02 -14.08 -10.78
N THR A 88 -9.76 -13.79 -10.45
CA THR A 88 -8.99 -12.72 -11.13
C THR A 88 -8.25 -13.21 -12.38
N VAL A 89 -8.08 -14.53 -12.59
CA VAL A 89 -7.36 -15.08 -13.75
C VAL A 89 -8.02 -14.64 -15.06
N ILE A 90 -9.35 -14.78 -15.18
CA ILE A 90 -10.08 -14.45 -16.40
C ILE A 90 -10.01 -12.95 -16.73
N PRO A 91 -10.33 -12.02 -15.83
CA PRO A 91 -10.20 -10.59 -16.11
C PRO A 91 -8.78 -10.19 -16.51
N VAL A 92 -7.76 -10.72 -15.82
CA VAL A 92 -6.36 -10.44 -16.14
C VAL A 92 -6.00 -10.92 -17.53
N TRP A 93 -6.39 -12.12 -17.90
CA TRP A 93 -6.18 -12.66 -19.24
C TRP A 93 -6.84 -11.80 -20.33
N LEU A 94 -8.09 -11.37 -20.10
CA LEU A 94 -8.88 -10.57 -21.03
C LEU A 94 -8.30 -9.16 -21.27
N ILE A 95 -7.54 -8.61 -20.34
CA ILE A 95 -6.85 -7.31 -20.53
C ILE A 95 -5.95 -7.35 -21.79
N GLY A 96 -5.35 -8.50 -22.11
CA GLY A 96 -4.51 -8.66 -23.31
C GLY A 96 -5.26 -8.53 -24.64
N TYR A 97 -6.58 -8.48 -24.62
CA TYR A 97 -7.46 -8.32 -25.81
C TYR A 97 -8.22 -6.99 -25.80
N ALA A 98 -8.07 -6.19 -24.74
CA ALA A 98 -8.77 -4.91 -24.62
C ALA A 98 -8.23 -3.90 -25.66
N THR A 99 -9.15 -3.19 -26.30
CA THR A 99 -8.86 -2.19 -27.35
C THR A 99 -9.45 -0.82 -27.05
N ALA A 100 -10.41 -0.75 -26.12
CA ALA A 100 -11.09 0.49 -25.75
C ALA A 100 -10.86 0.84 -24.27
N TYR A 101 -10.80 2.12 -23.96
CA TYR A 101 -10.52 2.63 -22.61
C TYR A 101 -11.46 2.06 -21.55
N TRP A 102 -12.77 2.01 -21.82
CA TRP A 102 -13.74 1.47 -20.88
C TRP A 102 -13.52 -0.02 -20.55
N GLN A 103 -13.01 -0.81 -21.52
CA GLN A 103 -12.67 -2.22 -21.28
C GLN A 103 -11.55 -2.36 -20.25
N PHE A 104 -10.51 -1.54 -20.37
CA PHE A 104 -9.43 -1.51 -19.37
C PHE A 104 -9.93 -1.10 -17.98
N LEU A 105 -10.86 -0.13 -17.91
CA LEU A 105 -11.44 0.29 -16.63
C LEU A 105 -12.26 -0.84 -15.98
N VAL A 106 -13.14 -1.50 -16.73
CA VAL A 106 -13.96 -2.60 -16.22
C VAL A 106 -13.10 -3.81 -15.81
N LEU A 107 -12.17 -4.21 -16.69
CA LEU A 107 -11.26 -5.32 -16.39
C LEU A 107 -10.31 -4.96 -15.23
N GLY A 108 -9.91 -3.70 -15.11
CA GLY A 108 -9.15 -3.18 -13.97
C GLY A 108 -9.91 -3.28 -12.65
N LEU A 109 -11.22 -2.99 -12.64
CA LEU A 109 -12.07 -3.21 -11.47
C LEU A 109 -12.14 -4.69 -11.08
N LEU A 110 -12.29 -5.59 -12.05
CA LEU A 110 -12.35 -7.03 -11.77
C LEU A 110 -10.98 -7.57 -11.29
N LEU A 111 -9.89 -7.12 -11.91
CA LEU A 111 -8.52 -7.42 -11.47
C LEU A 111 -8.29 -6.95 -10.03
N GLY A 112 -8.92 -5.85 -9.65
CA GLY A 112 -8.77 -5.26 -8.32
C GLY A 112 -9.13 -6.21 -7.17
N LEU A 113 -9.93 -7.26 -7.41
CA LEU A 113 -10.21 -8.30 -6.41
C LEU A 113 -8.92 -8.89 -5.80
N ALA A 114 -7.83 -8.99 -6.59
CA ALA A 114 -6.53 -9.44 -6.11
C ALA A 114 -5.98 -8.57 -4.96
N GLY A 115 -6.30 -7.27 -4.93
CA GLY A 115 -5.92 -6.36 -3.83
C GLY A 115 -6.61 -6.68 -2.50
N GLY A 116 -7.71 -7.44 -2.52
CA GLY A 116 -8.42 -7.92 -1.34
C GLY A 116 -7.71 -9.07 -0.61
N CYS A 117 -6.74 -9.73 -1.23
CA CYS A 117 -6.01 -10.88 -0.66
C CYS A 117 -5.32 -10.53 0.68
N PHE A 118 -4.94 -9.28 0.90
CA PHE A 118 -4.41 -8.85 2.20
C PHE A 118 -5.41 -9.03 3.34
N ALA A 119 -6.67 -8.67 3.11
CA ALA A 119 -7.73 -8.80 4.12
C ALA A 119 -8.07 -10.27 4.42
N VAL A 120 -7.88 -11.16 3.45
CA VAL A 120 -8.08 -12.60 3.61
C VAL A 120 -6.88 -13.26 4.30
N GLY A 121 -5.68 -12.96 3.81
CA GLY A 121 -4.44 -13.61 4.27
C GLY A 121 -4.05 -13.21 5.69
N THR A 122 -4.34 -11.96 6.10
CA THR A 122 -4.05 -11.46 7.44
C THR A 122 -4.67 -12.33 8.54
N PRO A 123 -6.00 -12.49 8.63
CA PRO A 123 -6.60 -13.33 9.65
C PRO A 123 -6.29 -14.83 9.42
N TYR A 124 -6.14 -15.27 8.17
CA TYR A 124 -5.80 -16.65 7.87
C TYR A 124 -4.44 -17.05 8.44
N VAL A 125 -3.39 -16.25 8.18
CA VAL A 125 -2.03 -16.50 8.72
C VAL A 125 -2.00 -16.33 10.23
N ALA A 126 -2.63 -15.25 10.76
CA ALA A 126 -2.60 -14.95 12.19
C ALA A 126 -3.13 -16.09 13.07
N ARG A 127 -4.10 -16.88 12.58
CA ARG A 127 -4.69 -18.00 13.31
C ARG A 127 -3.77 -19.24 13.42
N TRP A 128 -2.69 -19.31 12.65
CA TRP A 128 -1.72 -20.40 12.70
C TRP A 128 -0.59 -20.15 13.70
N PHE A 129 -0.48 -18.93 14.23
CA PHE A 129 0.62 -18.54 15.12
C PHE A 129 0.10 -18.11 16.49
N PRO A 130 0.80 -18.51 17.57
CA PRO A 130 0.50 -18.05 18.91
C PRO A 130 0.75 -16.54 19.02
N GLN A 131 0.18 -15.91 20.04
CA GLN A 131 0.16 -14.45 20.19
C GLN A 131 1.57 -13.84 20.16
N GLU A 132 2.57 -14.52 20.76
CA GLU A 132 3.96 -14.08 20.86
C GLU A 132 4.67 -14.02 19.50
N ARG A 133 4.30 -14.87 18.55
CA ARG A 133 4.92 -14.96 17.20
C ARG A 133 4.06 -14.37 16.11
N ARG A 134 2.84 -13.95 16.42
CA ARG A 134 1.87 -13.44 15.45
C ARG A 134 2.37 -12.18 14.76
N GLY A 135 3.01 -11.26 15.48
CA GLY A 135 3.59 -10.03 14.94
C GLY A 135 4.63 -10.30 13.86
N LEU A 136 5.56 -11.21 14.08
CA LEU A 136 6.57 -11.62 13.12
C LEU A 136 5.93 -12.26 11.86
N ALA A 137 5.01 -13.19 12.07
CA ALA A 137 4.30 -13.85 10.95
C ALA A 137 3.54 -12.84 10.09
N MET A 138 2.88 -11.86 10.70
CA MET A 138 2.17 -10.78 10.01
C MET A 138 3.13 -9.83 9.27
N GLY A 139 4.31 -9.58 9.85
CA GLY A 139 5.37 -8.82 9.20
C GLY A 139 5.87 -9.50 7.92
N ILE A 140 6.15 -10.82 7.99
CA ILE A 140 6.58 -11.63 6.85
C ILE A 140 5.47 -11.67 5.78
N PHE A 141 4.23 -11.93 6.16
CA PHE A 141 3.10 -11.90 5.23
C PHE A 141 2.97 -10.52 4.57
N GLY A 142 3.10 -9.44 5.35
CA GLY A 142 3.04 -8.06 4.86
C GLY A 142 4.15 -7.69 3.86
N ALA A 143 5.29 -8.41 3.88
CA ALA A 143 6.36 -8.23 2.89
C ALA A 143 5.92 -8.58 1.46
N GLY A 144 4.80 -9.30 1.28
CA GLY A 144 4.17 -9.53 -0.03
C GLY A 144 3.78 -8.24 -0.78
N ASN A 145 3.69 -7.10 -0.11
CA ASN A 145 3.59 -5.79 -0.78
C ASN A 145 4.77 -5.51 -1.75
N SER A 146 5.89 -6.23 -1.62
CA SER A 146 7.01 -6.17 -2.57
C SER A 146 6.64 -6.63 -3.99
N GLY A 147 5.48 -7.27 -4.18
CA GLY A 147 4.92 -7.59 -5.49
C GLY A 147 4.87 -6.39 -6.45
N SER A 148 4.72 -5.16 -5.93
CA SER A 148 4.82 -3.95 -6.74
C SER A 148 6.21 -3.73 -7.37
N ALA A 149 7.28 -4.16 -6.69
CA ALA A 149 8.62 -4.16 -7.25
C ALA A 149 8.81 -5.33 -8.24
N VAL A 150 8.24 -6.51 -7.94
CA VAL A 150 8.27 -7.66 -8.86
C VAL A 150 7.69 -7.26 -10.23
N THR A 151 6.55 -6.57 -10.26
CA THR A 151 5.98 -6.06 -11.52
C THR A 151 6.96 -5.16 -12.26
N LYS A 152 7.65 -4.27 -11.56
CA LYS A 152 8.61 -3.34 -12.18
C LYS A 152 9.87 -4.03 -12.72
N PHE A 153 10.27 -5.14 -12.13
CA PHE A 153 11.39 -5.94 -12.63
C PHE A 153 11.01 -6.79 -13.84
N VAL A 154 9.81 -7.38 -13.83
CA VAL A 154 9.41 -8.40 -14.80
C VAL A 154 8.66 -7.80 -16.00
N ALA A 155 7.76 -6.83 -15.77
CA ALA A 155 6.88 -6.33 -16.81
C ALA A 155 7.60 -5.66 -17.99
N PRO A 156 8.65 -4.81 -17.81
CA PRO A 156 9.34 -4.21 -18.94
C PRO A 156 9.99 -5.25 -19.87
N ALA A 157 10.59 -6.31 -19.31
CA ALA A 157 11.22 -7.38 -20.08
C ALA A 157 10.18 -8.15 -20.92
N ILE A 158 9.01 -8.47 -20.34
CA ILE A 158 7.91 -9.12 -21.06
C ILE A 158 7.40 -8.22 -22.18
N ILE A 159 7.20 -6.93 -21.91
CA ILE A 159 6.70 -5.96 -22.90
C ILE A 159 7.71 -5.79 -24.05
N ALA A 160 8.99 -5.73 -23.75
CA ALA A 160 10.04 -5.60 -24.76
C ALA A 160 10.16 -6.83 -25.65
N ALA A 161 10.02 -8.04 -25.07
CA ALA A 161 10.17 -9.30 -25.80
C ALA A 161 8.92 -9.66 -26.64
N TRP A 162 7.71 -9.47 -26.10
CA TRP A 162 6.47 -10.03 -26.66
C TRP A 162 5.33 -9.01 -26.79
N GLY A 163 5.60 -7.73 -26.56
CA GLY A 163 4.59 -6.67 -26.58
C GLY A 163 3.76 -6.60 -25.29
N TRP A 164 3.02 -5.50 -25.16
CA TRP A 164 2.27 -5.24 -23.93
C TRP A 164 1.11 -6.23 -23.68
N GLN A 165 0.53 -6.81 -24.75
CA GLN A 165 -0.57 -7.80 -24.65
C GLN A 165 -0.13 -9.11 -24.01
N ALA A 166 1.16 -9.44 -24.07
CA ALA A 166 1.70 -10.63 -23.43
C ALA A 166 1.74 -10.53 -21.92
N LEU A 167 1.95 -9.31 -21.38
CA LEU A 167 2.09 -9.09 -19.94
C LEU A 167 0.88 -9.59 -19.13
N PRO A 168 -0.37 -9.18 -19.41
CA PRO A 168 -1.52 -9.69 -18.67
C PRO A 168 -1.72 -11.21 -18.85
N ARG A 169 -1.39 -11.77 -20.01
CA ARG A 169 -1.48 -13.23 -20.23
C ARG A 169 -0.49 -14.00 -19.38
N VAL A 170 0.77 -13.55 -19.31
CA VAL A 170 1.80 -14.14 -18.45
C VAL A 170 1.41 -14.00 -16.97
N PHE A 171 0.89 -12.86 -16.57
CA PHE A 171 0.44 -12.64 -15.20
C PHE A 171 -0.79 -13.49 -14.84
N ALA A 172 -1.71 -13.72 -15.77
CA ALA A 172 -2.85 -14.60 -15.57
C ALA A 172 -2.39 -16.07 -15.37
N VAL A 173 -1.44 -16.55 -16.20
CA VAL A 173 -0.85 -17.88 -16.04
C VAL A 173 -0.10 -18.01 -14.71
N ALA A 174 0.69 -16.99 -14.33
CA ALA A 174 1.38 -16.96 -13.05
C ALA A 174 0.39 -16.98 -11.86
N MET A 175 -0.72 -16.23 -11.97
CA MET A 175 -1.78 -16.24 -10.96
C MET A 175 -2.45 -17.60 -10.83
N LEU A 176 -2.78 -18.23 -11.95
CA LEU A 176 -3.37 -19.59 -11.97
C LEU A 176 -2.41 -20.61 -11.33
N ALA A 177 -1.15 -20.62 -11.75
CA ALA A 177 -0.13 -21.50 -11.18
C ALA A 177 0.03 -21.27 -9.67
N THR A 178 0.05 -19.99 -9.24
CA THR A 178 0.12 -19.62 -7.83
C THR A 178 -1.11 -20.09 -7.05
N ALA A 179 -2.30 -19.97 -7.62
CA ALA A 179 -3.53 -20.44 -6.97
C ALA A 179 -3.50 -21.98 -6.77
N LEU A 180 -3.05 -22.72 -7.77
CA LEU A 180 -2.91 -24.18 -7.68
C LEU A 180 -1.85 -24.59 -6.64
N LEU A 181 -0.68 -23.93 -6.66
CA LEU A 181 0.36 -24.15 -5.65
C LEU A 181 -0.15 -23.83 -4.24
N PHE A 182 -0.84 -22.69 -4.09
CA PHE A 182 -1.44 -22.33 -2.81
C PHE A 182 -2.43 -23.38 -2.33
N TRP A 183 -3.28 -23.89 -3.21
CA TRP A 183 -4.23 -24.96 -2.84
C TRP A 183 -3.54 -26.23 -2.37
N CYS A 184 -2.43 -26.62 -3.01
CA CYS A 184 -1.64 -27.80 -2.64
C CYS A 184 -0.89 -27.62 -1.30
N PHE A 185 -0.36 -26.43 -1.04
CA PHE A 185 0.52 -26.16 0.12
C PHE A 185 -0.15 -25.38 1.25
N SER A 186 -1.45 -25.10 1.18
CA SER A 186 -2.20 -24.47 2.26
C SER A 186 -3.07 -25.49 3.00
N TYR A 187 -3.37 -25.19 4.27
CA TYR A 187 -4.15 -26.06 5.14
C TYR A 187 -5.33 -25.31 5.74
N THR A 188 -6.43 -26.01 5.97
CA THR A 188 -7.56 -25.48 6.74
C THR A 188 -7.25 -25.62 8.24
N ASN A 189 -7.41 -24.55 9.01
CA ASN A 189 -7.20 -24.61 10.44
C ASN A 189 -8.43 -25.28 11.11
N PRO A 190 -8.26 -26.38 11.87
CA PRO A 190 -9.37 -27.05 12.56
C PRO A 190 -10.08 -26.17 13.61
N ALA A 191 -9.35 -25.21 14.20
CA ALA A 191 -9.91 -24.27 15.21
C ALA A 191 -10.77 -23.14 14.58
N HIS A 192 -11.13 -23.23 13.30
CA HIS A 192 -11.79 -22.17 12.57
C HIS A 192 -13.28 -21.94 12.92
N ASN A 193 -13.90 -22.82 13.68
CA ASN A 193 -15.35 -22.85 13.94
C ASN A 193 -15.87 -21.81 14.95
N VAL A 194 -15.19 -20.70 15.15
CA VAL A 194 -15.72 -19.59 15.94
C VAL A 194 -16.26 -18.54 14.96
N PRO A 195 -17.59 -18.45 14.76
CA PRO A 195 -18.16 -17.40 13.95
C PRO A 195 -17.90 -16.05 14.62
N ASN A 196 -17.02 -15.26 14.06
CA ASN A 196 -16.91 -13.87 14.48
C ASN A 196 -18.05 -13.09 13.83
N THR A 197 -19.15 -12.90 14.57
CA THR A 197 -20.40 -12.29 14.10
C THR A 197 -20.36 -10.77 14.10
N THR A 198 -19.19 -10.16 13.84
CA THR A 198 -19.16 -8.69 13.69
C THR A 198 -19.89 -8.27 12.42
N SER A 199 -21.10 -7.75 12.59
CA SER A 199 -21.91 -7.20 11.51
C SER A 199 -21.18 -6.03 10.83
N PHE A 200 -21.32 -5.91 9.51
CA PHE A 200 -20.88 -4.74 8.75
C PHE A 200 -21.35 -3.41 9.38
N ALA A 201 -22.58 -3.36 9.89
CA ALA A 201 -23.12 -2.20 10.61
C ALA A 201 -22.34 -1.89 11.90
N ALA A 202 -21.82 -2.91 12.60
CA ALA A 202 -20.99 -2.72 13.80
C ALA A 202 -19.62 -2.14 13.43
N GLN A 203 -19.03 -2.57 12.31
CA GLN A 203 -17.79 -1.99 11.79
C GLN A 203 -17.95 -0.53 11.41
N LEU A 204 -19.08 -0.13 10.82
CA LEU A 204 -19.35 1.26 10.48
C LEU A 204 -19.63 2.16 11.70
N ARG A 205 -20.05 1.60 12.84
CA ARG A 205 -20.25 2.40 14.08
C ARG A 205 -18.97 3.09 14.55
N VAL A 206 -17.79 2.51 14.30
CA VAL A 206 -16.50 3.12 14.68
C VAL A 206 -16.23 4.43 13.95
N LEU A 207 -16.87 4.70 12.80
CA LEU A 207 -16.78 5.98 12.10
C LEU A 207 -17.38 7.17 12.90
N LYS A 208 -18.19 6.91 13.91
CA LYS A 208 -18.70 7.95 14.81
C LYS A 208 -17.61 8.48 15.76
N ASP A 209 -16.57 7.71 16.01
CA ASP A 209 -15.43 8.16 16.81
C ASP A 209 -14.49 9.03 15.97
N ARG A 210 -14.37 10.31 16.34
CA ARG A 210 -13.49 11.27 15.65
C ARG A 210 -12.01 10.83 15.64
N ARG A 211 -11.60 10.02 16.61
CA ARG A 211 -10.22 9.50 16.67
C ARG A 211 -9.92 8.55 15.51
N VAL A 212 -10.90 7.84 14.97
CA VAL A 212 -10.73 6.94 13.83
C VAL A 212 -10.33 7.71 12.57
N TRP A 213 -10.90 8.90 12.35
CA TRP A 213 -10.63 9.71 11.16
C TRP A 213 -9.17 10.17 11.06
N ARG A 214 -8.51 10.42 12.18
CA ARG A 214 -7.07 10.76 12.16
C ARG A 214 -6.21 9.59 11.69
N TYR A 215 -6.54 8.35 12.09
CA TYR A 215 -5.86 7.15 11.59
C TYR A 215 -6.16 6.89 10.12
N CYS A 216 -7.37 7.18 9.65
CA CYS A 216 -7.72 7.18 8.23
C CYS A 216 -6.80 8.15 7.46
N GLN A 217 -6.60 9.36 7.97
CA GLN A 217 -5.70 10.34 7.36
C GLN A 217 -4.25 9.86 7.36
N TYR A 218 -3.73 9.39 8.50
CA TYR A 218 -2.34 8.92 8.58
C TYR A 218 -2.09 7.74 7.65
N TYR A 219 -3.02 6.80 7.60
CA TYR A 219 -2.89 5.62 6.75
C TYR A 219 -3.09 5.94 5.27
N SER A 220 -3.91 6.93 4.95
CA SER A 220 -4.02 7.47 3.57
C SER A 220 -2.70 8.07 3.08
N VAL A 221 -1.89 8.66 3.96
CA VAL A 221 -0.54 9.11 3.60
C VAL A 221 0.40 7.92 3.41
N VAL A 222 0.59 7.07 4.43
CA VAL A 222 1.66 6.05 4.41
C VAL A 222 1.33 4.84 3.55
N PHE A 223 0.06 4.50 3.35
CA PHE A 223 -0.36 3.42 2.46
C PHE A 223 -0.95 3.94 1.15
N GLY A 224 -1.89 4.88 1.20
CA GLY A 224 -2.46 5.48 0.00
C GLY A 224 -1.42 6.21 -0.84
N GLY A 225 -0.59 7.05 -0.20
CA GLY A 225 0.54 7.72 -0.84
C GLY A 225 1.55 6.74 -1.42
N TYR A 226 1.86 5.65 -0.69
CA TYR A 226 2.73 4.59 -1.20
C TYR A 226 2.16 3.93 -2.47
N VAL A 227 0.89 3.55 -2.45
CA VAL A 227 0.22 2.93 -3.61
C VAL A 227 0.16 3.91 -4.78
N GLY A 228 -0.24 5.15 -4.52
CA GLY A 228 -0.30 6.21 -5.54
C GLY A 228 1.05 6.45 -6.22
N LEU A 229 2.11 6.62 -5.44
CA LEU A 229 3.47 6.77 -5.97
C LEU A 229 3.96 5.49 -6.67
N ALA A 230 3.68 4.31 -6.12
CA ALA A 230 4.07 3.07 -6.76
C ALA A 230 3.44 2.88 -8.15
N LEU A 231 2.23 3.38 -8.36
CA LEU A 231 1.55 3.41 -9.66
C LEU A 231 2.10 4.51 -10.59
N TRP A 232 2.57 5.63 -10.02
CA TRP A 232 2.91 6.83 -10.80
C TRP A 232 4.38 6.93 -11.18
N MET A 233 5.31 6.39 -10.36
CA MET A 233 6.74 6.67 -10.50
C MET A 233 7.38 6.18 -11.79
N THR A 234 6.98 5.02 -12.33
CA THR A 234 7.54 4.55 -13.62
C THR A 234 7.26 5.56 -14.72
N LYS A 235 6.01 6.05 -14.79
CA LYS A 235 5.62 7.09 -15.74
C LYS A 235 6.34 8.42 -15.50
N TYR A 236 6.54 8.77 -14.23
CA TYR A 236 7.27 9.99 -13.86
C TYR A 236 8.71 9.96 -14.39
N TYR A 237 9.43 8.86 -14.21
CA TYR A 237 10.81 8.72 -14.72
C TYR A 237 10.87 8.77 -16.24
N VAL A 238 9.93 8.13 -16.93
CA VAL A 238 9.83 8.23 -18.40
C VAL A 238 9.59 9.68 -18.84
N GLY A 239 8.64 10.36 -18.23
CA GLY A 239 8.23 11.70 -18.65
C GLY A 239 9.20 12.81 -18.20
N GLN A 240 9.75 12.73 -16.99
CA GLN A 240 10.58 13.79 -16.40
C GLN A 240 12.04 13.68 -16.84
N TYR A 241 12.57 12.47 -16.91
CA TYR A 241 13.98 12.23 -17.16
C TYR A 241 14.28 11.55 -18.49
N GLY A 242 13.24 11.19 -19.26
CA GLY A 242 13.41 10.58 -20.59
C GLY A 242 13.95 9.15 -20.57
N PHE A 243 13.90 8.45 -19.42
CA PHE A 243 14.34 7.07 -19.35
C PHE A 243 13.43 6.14 -20.18
N ASP A 244 14.03 5.09 -20.73
CA ASP A 244 13.27 3.97 -21.28
C ASP A 244 12.43 3.27 -20.21
N LEU A 245 11.46 2.46 -20.65
CA LEU A 245 10.52 1.80 -19.73
C LEU A 245 11.22 0.89 -18.71
N GLY A 246 12.31 0.22 -19.11
CA GLY A 246 13.08 -0.69 -18.26
C GLY A 246 13.79 0.05 -17.14
N ALA A 247 14.63 1.05 -17.50
CA ALA A 247 15.35 1.86 -16.54
C ALA A 247 14.40 2.63 -15.62
N ALA A 248 13.32 3.21 -16.16
CA ALA A 248 12.31 3.91 -15.37
C ALA A 248 11.63 2.98 -14.34
N ALA A 249 11.31 1.75 -14.72
CA ALA A 249 10.71 0.78 -13.82
C ALA A 249 11.68 0.33 -12.73
N LEU A 250 12.96 0.11 -13.07
CA LEU A 250 14.01 -0.23 -12.09
C LEU A 250 14.20 0.87 -11.04
N LEU A 251 14.29 2.13 -11.47
CA LEU A 251 14.39 3.27 -10.56
C LEU A 251 13.14 3.42 -9.69
N ALA A 252 11.95 3.21 -10.26
CA ALA A 252 10.69 3.20 -9.50
C ALA A 252 10.61 2.01 -8.52
N ALA A 253 11.30 0.90 -8.79
CA ALA A 253 11.40 -0.24 -7.86
C ALA A 253 12.19 0.10 -6.61
N CYS A 254 13.17 1.03 -6.66
CA CYS A 254 13.91 1.53 -5.50
C CYS A 254 12.99 2.15 -4.43
N PHE A 255 11.86 2.70 -4.83
CA PHE A 255 10.80 3.14 -3.90
C PHE A 255 9.94 1.96 -3.43
N SER A 256 9.52 1.12 -4.35
CA SER A 256 8.49 0.10 -4.10
C SER A 256 9.01 -1.07 -3.26
N LEU A 257 10.26 -1.46 -3.45
CA LEU A 257 10.87 -2.61 -2.77
C LEU A 257 11.03 -2.37 -1.26
N PRO A 258 11.73 -1.31 -0.80
CA PRO A 258 11.83 -1.03 0.62
C PRO A 258 10.45 -0.75 1.23
N GLY A 259 9.59 -0.03 0.51
CA GLY A 259 8.22 0.25 0.90
C GLY A 259 7.36 -1.01 1.13
N GLY A 260 7.67 -2.12 0.47
CA GLY A 260 7.04 -3.42 0.68
C GLY A 260 7.69 -4.22 1.81
N VAL A 261 9.00 -4.45 1.72
CA VAL A 261 9.74 -5.40 2.58
C VAL A 261 9.92 -4.89 4.01
N LEU A 262 10.23 -3.60 4.20
CA LEU A 262 10.61 -3.05 5.51
C LEU A 262 9.43 -2.82 6.47
N ARG A 263 8.23 -3.27 6.12
CA ARG A 263 7.05 -3.19 7.00
C ARG A 263 7.26 -3.95 8.31
N ALA A 264 7.93 -5.10 8.28
CA ALA A 264 8.25 -5.88 9.47
C ALA A 264 9.16 -5.11 10.44
N LEU A 265 10.16 -4.40 9.89
CA LEU A 265 11.03 -3.50 10.68
C LEU A 265 10.22 -2.41 11.36
N GLY A 266 9.21 -1.87 10.68
CA GLY A 266 8.33 -0.84 11.23
C GLY A 266 7.56 -1.31 12.48
N GLY A 267 7.11 -2.56 12.51
CA GLY A 267 6.50 -3.18 13.69
C GLY A 267 7.48 -3.21 14.86
N TRP A 268 8.67 -3.78 14.65
CA TRP A 268 9.71 -3.86 15.68
C TRP A 268 10.13 -2.49 16.23
N VAL A 269 10.34 -1.50 15.36
CA VAL A 269 10.69 -0.13 15.77
C VAL A 269 9.55 0.49 16.60
N SER A 270 8.29 0.25 16.22
CA SER A 270 7.12 0.79 16.91
C SER A 270 6.92 0.16 18.28
N ASP A 271 7.22 -1.14 18.43
CA ASP A 271 7.17 -1.84 19.72
C ASP A 271 8.21 -1.29 20.69
N ARG A 272 9.40 -0.94 20.18
CA ARG A 272 10.52 -0.45 21.02
C ARG A 272 10.41 1.04 21.39
N HIS A 273 9.93 1.88 20.49
CA HIS A 273 9.96 3.35 20.67
C HIS A 273 8.57 3.99 20.86
N GLY A 274 7.51 3.18 20.76
CA GLY A 274 6.11 3.63 20.84
C GLY A 274 5.57 4.11 19.50
N ALA A 275 4.34 3.70 19.20
CA ALA A 275 3.70 3.93 17.91
C ALA A 275 3.54 5.43 17.57
N TYR A 276 3.22 6.27 18.55
CA TYR A 276 3.10 7.73 18.36
C TYR A 276 4.41 8.34 17.85
N LYS A 277 5.52 8.11 18.58
CA LYS A 277 6.82 8.70 18.24
C LYS A 277 7.28 8.24 16.85
N VAL A 278 7.13 6.96 16.55
CA VAL A 278 7.52 6.42 15.24
C VAL A 278 6.68 7.02 14.12
N THR A 279 5.35 7.09 14.28
CA THR A 279 4.46 7.71 13.27
C THR A 279 4.81 9.19 13.08
N TRP A 280 5.10 9.92 14.16
CA TRP A 280 5.50 11.31 14.13
C TRP A 280 6.77 11.54 13.30
N TRP A 281 7.83 10.77 13.56
CA TRP A 281 9.08 10.86 12.81
C TRP A 281 8.93 10.43 11.35
N VAL A 282 8.14 9.39 11.09
CA VAL A 282 7.80 8.98 9.72
C VAL A 282 7.16 10.12 8.94
N MET A 283 6.20 10.83 9.54
CA MET A 283 5.55 11.98 8.89
C MET A 283 6.55 13.11 8.63
N TRP A 284 7.47 13.40 9.55
CA TRP A 284 8.52 14.41 9.33
C TRP A 284 9.47 14.01 8.21
N VAL A 285 9.92 12.77 8.16
CA VAL A 285 10.78 12.29 7.07
C VAL A 285 10.05 12.39 5.72
N CYS A 286 8.79 11.96 5.66
CA CYS A 286 7.97 12.09 4.45
C CYS A 286 7.79 13.56 4.06
N TRP A 287 7.58 14.46 5.04
CA TRP A 287 7.41 15.90 4.83
C TRP A 287 8.65 16.52 4.18
N VAL A 288 9.84 16.26 4.72
CA VAL A 288 11.11 16.73 4.15
C VAL A 288 11.33 16.18 2.74
N CYS A 289 11.15 14.85 2.57
CA CYS A 289 11.34 14.23 1.26
C CYS A 289 10.38 14.81 0.21
N PHE A 290 9.10 14.94 0.53
CA PHE A 290 8.11 15.48 -0.41
C PHE A 290 8.28 16.96 -0.66
N PHE A 291 8.74 17.74 0.33
CA PHE A 291 9.11 19.14 0.10
C PHE A 291 10.22 19.25 -0.95
N LEU A 292 11.30 18.50 -0.80
CA LEU A 292 12.42 18.52 -1.74
C LEU A 292 12.00 18.00 -3.13
N LEU A 293 11.18 16.91 -3.18
CA LEU A 293 10.68 16.34 -4.44
C LEU A 293 9.63 17.22 -5.14
N SER A 294 8.98 18.14 -4.40
CA SER A 294 7.96 19.02 -4.95
C SER A 294 8.54 20.16 -5.79
N TYR A 295 9.85 20.42 -5.66
CA TYR A 295 10.49 21.51 -6.38
C TYR A 295 10.57 21.19 -7.89
N PRO A 296 9.94 22.00 -8.77
CA PRO A 296 10.01 21.77 -10.21
C PRO A 296 11.39 22.17 -10.75
N PRO A 297 11.85 21.58 -11.84
CA PRO A 297 13.01 22.09 -12.57
C PRO A 297 12.78 23.56 -12.92
N THR A 298 13.70 24.42 -12.47
CA THR A 298 13.57 25.88 -12.61
C THR A 298 14.91 26.47 -13.01
N THR A 299 14.89 27.31 -14.06
CA THR A 299 16.05 28.12 -14.42
C THR A 299 15.88 29.49 -13.78
N MET A 300 16.76 29.81 -12.84
CA MET A 300 16.78 31.09 -12.14
C MET A 300 17.82 32.01 -12.75
N GLN A 301 17.42 33.20 -13.17
CA GLN A 301 18.36 34.23 -13.62
C GLN A 301 18.78 35.07 -12.42
N VAL A 302 20.05 34.95 -12.03
CA VAL A 302 20.63 35.73 -10.92
C VAL A 302 21.47 36.87 -11.47
N GLN A 303 21.15 38.08 -11.10
CA GLN A 303 22.01 39.22 -11.42
C GLN A 303 23.24 39.23 -10.50
N THR A 304 24.42 39.09 -11.08
CA THR A 304 25.70 39.19 -10.39
C THR A 304 26.40 40.51 -10.74
N VAL A 305 27.51 40.80 -10.10
CA VAL A 305 28.31 42.03 -10.37
C VAL A 305 28.82 42.02 -11.84
N ASP A 306 29.07 40.83 -12.40
CA ASP A 306 29.62 40.67 -13.75
C ASP A 306 28.54 40.42 -14.84
N GLY A 307 27.25 40.48 -14.46
CA GLY A 307 26.13 40.25 -15.40
C GLY A 307 25.11 39.25 -14.90
N THR A 308 24.21 38.83 -15.77
CA THR A 308 23.16 37.84 -15.45
C THR A 308 23.67 36.42 -15.69
N VAL A 309 23.63 35.58 -14.64
CA VAL A 309 23.97 34.17 -14.70
C VAL A 309 22.71 33.32 -14.57
N ALA A 310 22.51 32.39 -15.49
CA ALA A 310 21.41 31.40 -15.41
C ALA A 310 21.88 30.22 -14.54
N ILE A 311 21.11 29.91 -13.48
CA ILE A 311 21.34 28.77 -12.61
C ILE A 311 20.18 27.80 -12.82
N ASP A 312 20.49 26.59 -13.28
CA ASP A 312 19.51 25.53 -13.44
C ASP A 312 19.41 24.75 -12.14
N LEU A 313 18.24 24.85 -11.50
CA LEU A 313 17.89 24.12 -10.28
C LEU A 313 16.99 22.94 -10.68
N ALA A 314 17.59 21.77 -10.82
CA ALA A 314 16.86 20.53 -11.08
C ALA A 314 17.45 19.39 -10.26
N LEU A 315 16.57 18.55 -9.70
CA LEU A 315 17.02 17.33 -9.03
C LEU A 315 17.56 16.35 -10.05
N SER A 316 18.79 15.87 -9.83
CA SER A 316 19.31 14.77 -10.64
C SER A 316 18.48 13.50 -10.38
N PRO A 317 18.35 12.58 -11.38
CA PRO A 317 17.60 11.34 -11.20
C PRO A 317 18.05 10.51 -9.99
N TRP A 318 19.34 10.57 -9.67
CA TRP A 318 19.93 9.83 -8.55
C TRP A 318 19.53 10.39 -7.19
N VAL A 319 19.57 11.71 -7.02
CA VAL A 319 19.11 12.38 -5.79
C VAL A 319 17.61 12.19 -5.63
N PHE A 320 16.86 12.32 -6.71
CA PHE A 320 15.42 12.04 -6.74
C PHE A 320 15.10 10.61 -6.28
N THR A 321 15.84 9.62 -6.80
CA THR A 321 15.67 8.21 -6.44
C THR A 321 16.05 7.95 -4.98
N ALA A 322 17.12 8.59 -4.48
CA ALA A 322 17.53 8.48 -3.07
C ALA A 322 16.45 9.03 -2.13
N LEU A 323 15.88 10.20 -2.43
CA LEU A 323 14.77 10.76 -1.66
C LEU A 323 13.53 9.86 -1.70
N LEU A 324 13.21 9.28 -2.85
CA LEU A 324 12.12 8.29 -2.97
C LEU A 324 12.39 7.03 -2.17
N PHE A 325 13.62 6.53 -2.16
CA PHE A 325 14.01 5.37 -1.35
C PHE A 325 13.79 5.65 0.15
N VAL A 326 14.22 6.82 0.62
CA VAL A 326 14.02 7.25 2.01
C VAL A 326 12.52 7.38 2.32
N ALA A 327 11.75 8.04 1.46
CA ALA A 327 10.30 8.17 1.61
C ALA A 327 9.59 6.80 1.62
N GLY A 328 9.96 5.89 0.71
CA GLY A 328 9.42 4.53 0.65
C GLY A 328 9.71 3.73 1.93
N THR A 329 10.92 3.85 2.46
CA THR A 329 11.32 3.25 3.74
C THR A 329 10.51 3.82 4.90
N ALA A 330 10.40 5.14 4.99
CA ALA A 330 9.59 5.80 6.02
C ALA A 330 8.11 5.36 5.94
N MET A 331 7.54 5.32 4.74
CA MET A 331 6.17 4.85 4.55
C MET A 331 5.98 3.36 4.93
N ALA A 332 6.99 2.49 4.69
CA ALA A 332 6.94 1.10 5.13
C ALA A 332 6.84 0.99 6.66
N ILE A 333 7.68 1.74 7.37
CA ILE A 333 7.66 1.85 8.83
C ILE A 333 6.32 2.41 9.31
N GLY A 334 5.84 3.48 8.67
CA GLY A 334 4.58 4.14 8.98
C GLY A 334 3.35 3.24 8.83
N LYS A 335 3.34 2.37 7.83
CA LYS A 335 2.24 1.39 7.64
C LYS A 335 2.08 0.45 8.84
N ALA A 336 3.17 0.06 9.47
CA ALA A 336 3.14 -0.79 10.67
C ALA A 336 2.84 0.05 11.92
N SER A 337 3.46 1.22 12.06
CA SER A 337 3.29 2.05 13.25
C SER A 337 1.85 2.55 13.43
N VAL A 338 1.15 2.91 12.35
CA VAL A 338 -0.27 3.31 12.42
C VAL A 338 -1.15 2.16 12.91
N PHE A 339 -0.92 0.93 12.45
CA PHE A 339 -1.68 -0.22 12.93
C PHE A 339 -1.36 -0.57 14.39
N LYS A 340 -0.10 -0.45 14.82
CA LYS A 340 0.27 -0.58 16.22
C LYS A 340 -0.44 0.46 17.09
N PHE A 341 -0.50 1.70 16.60
CA PHE A 341 -1.16 2.81 17.27
C PHE A 341 -2.67 2.57 17.45
N ILE A 342 -3.34 2.01 16.42
CA ILE A 342 -4.74 1.58 16.51
C ILE A 342 -4.89 0.50 17.58
N GLY A 343 -3.97 -0.47 17.63
CA GLY A 343 -3.99 -1.55 18.62
C GLY A 343 -3.87 -1.05 20.05
N ASP A 344 -3.07 -0.01 20.26
CA ASP A 344 -2.85 0.59 21.58
C ASP A 344 -4.08 1.41 22.06
N GLU A 345 -4.79 2.12 21.13
CA GLU A 345 -5.94 2.97 21.49
C GLU A 345 -7.30 2.26 21.43
N PHE A 346 -7.44 1.22 20.63
CA PHE A 346 -8.71 0.51 20.43
C PHE A 346 -8.58 -0.99 20.62
N PRO A 347 -8.11 -1.48 21.80
CA PRO A 347 -7.87 -2.89 22.02
C PRO A 347 -9.13 -3.76 21.81
N ASP A 348 -10.31 -3.25 22.20
CA ASP A 348 -11.59 -3.97 22.10
C ASP A 348 -12.18 -3.97 20.67
N ASN A 349 -11.81 -2.98 19.84
CA ASN A 349 -12.38 -2.75 18.49
C ASN A 349 -11.32 -2.74 17.38
N ILE A 350 -10.16 -3.34 17.62
CA ILE A 350 -9.01 -3.29 16.71
C ILE A 350 -9.36 -3.75 15.29
N GLY A 351 -10.18 -4.80 15.15
CA GLY A 351 -10.58 -5.33 13.85
C GLY A 351 -11.43 -4.35 13.04
N ALA A 352 -12.44 -3.75 13.69
CA ALA A 352 -13.34 -2.80 13.04
C ALA A 352 -12.61 -1.51 12.63
N VAL A 353 -11.80 -0.94 13.55
CA VAL A 353 -11.02 0.27 13.28
C VAL A 353 -9.98 0.03 12.19
N SER A 354 -9.24 -1.09 12.28
CA SER A 354 -8.24 -1.46 11.26
C SER A 354 -8.88 -1.68 9.87
N GLY A 355 -10.09 -2.25 9.82
CA GLY A 355 -10.83 -2.43 8.58
C GLY A 355 -11.19 -1.10 7.91
N VAL A 356 -11.74 -0.16 8.67
CA VAL A 356 -12.10 1.19 8.20
C VAL A 356 -10.85 1.98 7.78
N VAL A 357 -9.80 1.96 8.59
CA VAL A 357 -8.54 2.64 8.29
C VAL A 357 -7.87 2.03 7.06
N GLY A 358 -7.91 0.70 6.94
CA GLY A 358 -7.43 -0.02 5.75
C GLY A 358 -8.18 0.36 4.47
N LEU A 359 -9.51 0.50 4.56
CA LEU A 359 -10.35 0.99 3.46
C LEU A 359 -9.99 2.43 3.08
N ALA A 360 -9.88 3.33 4.06
CA ALA A 360 -9.52 4.74 3.83
C ALA A 360 -8.14 4.88 3.15
N GLY A 361 -7.14 4.13 3.61
CA GLY A 361 -5.83 4.11 2.97
C GLY A 361 -5.87 3.58 1.54
N GLY A 362 -6.70 2.58 1.26
CA GLY A 362 -6.92 2.09 -0.09
C GLY A 362 -7.60 3.12 -0.99
N LEU A 363 -8.64 3.81 -0.50
CA LEU A 363 -9.30 4.90 -1.22
C LEU A 363 -8.33 6.07 -1.47
N GLY A 364 -7.43 6.39 -0.53
CA GLY A 364 -6.32 7.32 -0.77
C GLY A 364 -5.46 6.90 -1.96
N GLY A 365 -5.11 5.59 -2.03
CA GLY A 365 -4.36 5.02 -3.16
C GLY A 365 -5.12 5.06 -4.50
N PHE A 366 -6.45 5.08 -4.47
CA PHE A 366 -7.28 5.27 -5.65
C PHE A 366 -7.32 6.74 -6.10
N VAL A 367 -7.58 7.65 -5.17
CA VAL A 367 -7.79 9.08 -5.48
C VAL A 367 -6.47 9.76 -5.91
N LEU A 368 -5.36 9.43 -5.27
CA LEU A 368 -4.08 10.13 -5.49
C LEU A 368 -3.58 10.06 -6.93
N PRO A 369 -3.52 8.92 -7.64
CA PRO A 369 -3.07 8.89 -9.04
C PRO A 369 -3.95 9.72 -9.97
N ILE A 370 -5.25 9.80 -9.69
CA ILE A 370 -6.20 10.64 -10.46
C ILE A 370 -5.86 12.11 -10.25
N LEU A 371 -5.65 12.51 -8.99
CA LEU A 371 -5.27 13.89 -8.65
C LEU A 371 -3.87 14.25 -9.19
N PHE A 372 -2.91 13.30 -9.20
CA PHE A 372 -1.60 13.52 -9.83
C PHE A 372 -1.74 13.81 -11.31
N GLY A 373 -2.63 13.06 -12.01
CA GLY A 373 -2.94 13.29 -13.42
C GLY A 373 -3.62 14.63 -13.64
N ALA A 374 -4.68 14.92 -12.88
CA ALA A 374 -5.41 16.17 -12.99
C ALA A 374 -4.54 17.41 -12.73
N LEU A 375 -3.69 17.35 -11.69
CA LEU A 375 -2.76 18.44 -11.42
C LEU A 375 -1.73 18.62 -12.52
N LEU A 376 -1.25 17.52 -13.12
CA LEU A 376 -0.34 17.60 -14.25
C LEU A 376 -1.02 18.14 -15.50
N ASP A 377 -2.25 17.73 -15.81
CA ASP A 377 -3.03 18.27 -16.94
C ASP A 377 -3.32 19.78 -16.76
N LEU A 378 -3.59 20.22 -15.52
CA LEU A 378 -3.92 21.62 -15.21
C LEU A 378 -2.69 22.53 -15.15
N THR A 379 -1.59 22.07 -14.59
CA THR A 379 -0.43 22.91 -14.28
C THR A 379 0.73 22.73 -15.25
N GLY A 380 0.78 21.61 -15.97
CA GLY A 380 1.96 21.18 -16.74
C GLY A 380 3.16 20.76 -15.88
N VAL A 381 3.06 20.84 -14.55
CA VAL A 381 4.17 20.59 -13.61
C VAL A 381 4.12 19.17 -13.08
N ARG A 382 5.12 18.34 -13.43
CA ARG A 382 5.15 16.92 -12.99
C ARG A 382 5.33 16.76 -11.49
N SER A 383 6.07 17.66 -10.85
CA SER A 383 6.30 17.62 -9.39
C SER A 383 5.07 18.01 -8.56
N SER A 384 3.97 18.47 -9.18
CA SER A 384 2.71 18.79 -8.48
C SER A 384 2.14 17.60 -7.69
N ALA A 385 2.42 16.37 -8.10
CA ALA A 385 2.10 15.16 -7.35
C ALA A 385 2.72 15.16 -5.94
N PHE A 386 3.96 15.62 -5.83
CA PHE A 386 4.67 15.72 -4.54
C PHE A 386 4.21 16.93 -3.74
N MET A 387 3.81 18.03 -4.38
CA MET A 387 3.19 19.17 -3.71
C MET A 387 1.90 18.76 -3.00
N LEU A 388 1.07 17.95 -3.66
CA LEU A 388 -0.14 17.40 -3.06
C LEU A 388 0.18 16.51 -1.85
N LEU A 389 1.15 15.60 -1.99
CA LEU A 389 1.56 14.73 -0.89
C LEU A 389 2.19 15.52 0.27
N TYR A 390 2.99 16.51 -0.02
CA TYR A 390 3.52 17.44 0.98
C TYR A 390 2.39 18.08 1.78
N GLY A 391 1.36 18.61 1.11
CA GLY A 391 0.19 19.19 1.76
C GLY A 391 -0.59 18.20 2.62
N THR A 392 -0.78 16.96 2.14
CA THR A 392 -1.47 15.91 2.93
C THR A 392 -0.68 15.48 4.17
N VAL A 393 0.66 15.48 4.09
CA VAL A 393 1.52 15.24 5.26
C VAL A 393 1.46 16.40 6.25
N CYS A 394 1.44 17.67 5.77
CA CYS A 394 1.24 18.84 6.62
C CYS A 394 -0.04 18.71 7.46
N VAL A 395 -1.16 18.35 6.82
CA VAL A 395 -2.44 18.11 7.51
C VAL A 395 -2.28 17.05 8.59
N SER A 396 -1.57 15.95 8.29
CA SER A 396 -1.34 14.87 9.25
C SER A 396 -0.50 15.31 10.43
N LEU A 397 0.59 16.07 10.21
CA LEU A 397 1.45 16.60 11.27
C LEU A 397 0.71 17.58 12.17
N VAL A 398 -0.05 18.51 11.57
CA VAL A 398 -0.90 19.46 12.30
C VAL A 398 -1.91 18.71 13.16
N TRP A 399 -2.62 17.73 12.57
CA TRP A 399 -3.61 16.95 13.30
C TRP A 399 -2.98 16.13 14.43
N MET A 400 -1.80 15.51 14.22
CA MET A 400 -1.07 14.82 15.28
C MET A 400 -0.68 15.78 16.41
N HIS A 401 -0.16 16.96 16.08
CA HIS A 401 0.28 17.93 17.07
C HIS A 401 -0.87 18.36 18.01
N TYR A 402 -2.04 18.66 17.44
CA TYR A 402 -3.20 19.10 18.25
C TYR A 402 -3.90 17.97 18.98
N SER A 403 -3.90 16.75 18.44
CA SER A 403 -4.59 15.60 19.04
C SER A 403 -3.84 15.01 20.24
N PHE A 404 -2.52 15.19 20.31
CA PHE A 404 -1.67 14.61 21.34
C PHE A 404 -0.93 15.67 22.17
N ARG A 405 -1.44 16.89 22.23
CA ARG A 405 -1.00 17.82 23.28
C ARG A 405 -1.24 17.12 24.63
N PRO A 406 -0.25 17.09 25.54
CA PRO A 406 -0.50 16.62 26.90
C PRO A 406 -1.66 17.46 27.44
N GLN A 407 -2.83 16.87 27.57
CA GLN A 407 -3.86 17.42 28.44
C GLN A 407 -3.15 17.54 29.78
N GLY A 408 -3.00 18.77 30.28
CA GLY A 408 -2.24 19.05 31.48
C GLY A 408 -2.52 18.00 32.53
N ALA A 409 -1.47 17.47 33.13
CA ALA A 409 -1.51 16.36 34.06
C ALA A 409 -2.75 16.50 34.95
N ALA A 410 -3.68 15.55 34.84
CA ALA A 410 -4.76 15.46 35.80
C ALA A 410 -4.10 15.41 37.18
N PRO A 411 -4.52 16.23 38.16
CA PRO A 411 -3.94 16.20 39.47
C PRO A 411 -4.00 14.77 39.99
N ALA A 412 -2.85 14.26 40.47
CA ALA A 412 -2.75 12.96 41.06
C ALA A 412 -3.90 12.78 42.07
N PRO A 413 -4.62 11.64 42.07
CA PRO A 413 -5.67 11.42 43.05
C PRO A 413 -5.03 11.59 44.44
N ALA A 414 -5.59 12.53 45.21
CA ALA A 414 -5.14 12.81 46.56
C ALA A 414 -5.06 11.51 47.34
N ALA A 415 -3.87 11.16 47.81
CA ALA A 415 -3.66 10.01 48.68
C ALA A 415 -4.63 10.13 49.83
N THR A 416 -5.59 9.19 49.89
CA THR A 416 -6.51 9.07 50.99
C THR A 416 -5.66 8.65 52.19
N VAL A 417 -5.35 9.61 53.05
CA VAL A 417 -4.72 9.35 54.33
C VAL A 417 -5.71 8.49 55.12
N ALA A 418 -5.46 7.20 55.21
CA ALA A 418 -6.13 6.31 56.13
C ALA A 418 -5.82 6.81 57.53
N LYS A 419 -6.78 7.45 58.19
CA LYS A 419 -6.75 7.69 59.61
C LYS A 419 -6.81 6.32 60.28
N ALA A 420 -5.69 5.93 60.88
CA ALA A 420 -5.69 4.91 61.92
C ALA A 420 -6.47 5.43 63.16
N ALA A 421 -7.45 4.70 63.58
CA ALA A 421 -7.99 4.66 64.95
C ALA A 421 -8.25 3.21 65.32
#